data_28fd7b255ba3b0e8f4f16402b7871fe1
#
_entry.id   28fd7b255ba3b0e8f4f16402b7871fe1
#
_cell.length_a   1.000
_cell.length_b   1.000
_cell.length_c   1.000
_cell.angle_alpha   90.00
_cell.angle_beta   90.00
_cell.angle_gamma   90.00
#
_symmetry.space_group_name_H-M   'P 1'
#
loop_
_entity.id
_entity.type
_entity.pdbx_description
1 polymer ?
#
loop_
_entity_poly.entity_id
_entity_poly.type
_entity_poly.pdbx_seq_one_letter_code
_entity_poly.pdbx_strand_id
1 'polypeptide(L)'
;MIVKEKEGLIPTDKMGRAGYDAEKQMAFYLRRAFGEANDIFVFNDIRFVRNGEAAQIDHLVLHRYGFFLVESKSVTGTIEVNKHLEFARAYGRQRKGMKSPIAQVGMQADLLSALLNDQKEQLRRKVMLGMIQAYFGEERFDKLVAVSDSGVINRKGCDPAELVKADRVTSIEETIARRDKTKGVSGALRFALADKKTSKQLKEDDLPAFTNGELDSIRSFLLQSHTPYVQPPPVVAETVSPQSTPPPPASSASARPVAVQAVRETAVSYPATHCCRHCQTDSIEVAYGKYGYYFKCLECSKNTKIDFTCRCGVKAKISKKGREFRWKCAACGNNDQFFTNAE
;
A
#
# COMPACT_ATOMS: atom_id res chain seq x y z
N MET A 1 3.66 16.06 -18.44
CA MET A 1 2.32 15.70 -19.02
C MET A 1 1.51 14.91 -18.00
N ILE A 2 0.22 15.22 -17.82
CA ILE A 2 -0.68 14.39 -17.01
C ILE A 2 -1.19 13.23 -17.87
N VAL A 3 -0.86 12.01 -17.48
CA VAL A 3 -1.18 10.80 -18.24
C VAL A 3 -2.46 10.14 -17.71
N LYS A 4 -2.67 10.20 -16.39
CA LYS A 4 -3.88 9.69 -15.74
C LYS A 4 -4.39 10.71 -14.74
N GLU A 5 -5.68 10.99 -14.80
CA GLU A 5 -6.37 11.82 -13.82
C GLU A 5 -6.92 10.95 -12.67
N LYS A 6 -7.23 11.61 -11.55
CA LYS A 6 -7.96 10.97 -10.47
C LYS A 6 -9.38 10.64 -10.93
N GLU A 7 -9.76 9.40 -10.75
CA GLU A 7 -11.08 8.87 -11.06
C GLU A 7 -11.89 8.63 -9.76
N GLY A 8 -13.18 8.39 -9.92
CA GLY A 8 -14.08 8.02 -8.83
C GLY A 8 -14.97 9.14 -8.32
N LEU A 9 -15.95 8.73 -7.50
CA LEU A 9 -16.92 9.65 -6.92
C LEU A 9 -16.32 10.45 -5.78
N ILE A 10 -16.79 11.69 -5.63
CA ILE A 10 -16.42 12.53 -4.48
C ILE A 10 -17.07 11.92 -3.24
N PRO A 11 -16.27 11.56 -2.20
CA PRO A 11 -16.81 11.00 -0.97
C PRO A 11 -17.79 11.95 -0.29
N THR A 12 -18.83 11.40 0.29
CA THR A 12 -19.87 12.17 1.01
C THR A 12 -19.51 12.39 2.48
N ASP A 13 -18.73 11.50 3.06
CA ASP A 13 -18.27 11.63 4.43
C ASP A 13 -17.13 12.67 4.57
N LYS A 14 -17.06 13.30 5.74
CA LYS A 14 -16.11 14.40 6.00
C LYS A 14 -14.65 13.99 5.86
N MET A 15 -14.29 12.76 6.25
CA MET A 15 -12.88 12.31 6.22
C MET A 15 -12.45 11.95 4.80
N GLY A 16 -13.29 11.21 4.09
CA GLY A 16 -13.07 10.89 2.68
C GLY A 16 -12.98 12.15 1.82
N ARG A 17 -13.90 13.11 2.05
CA ARG A 17 -13.89 14.42 1.37
C ARG A 17 -12.59 15.17 1.59
N ALA A 18 -12.11 15.24 2.84
CA ALA A 18 -10.85 15.92 3.15
C ALA A 18 -9.63 15.23 2.49
N GLY A 19 -9.63 13.89 2.40
CA GLY A 19 -8.61 13.12 1.66
C GLY A 19 -8.66 13.45 0.17
N TYR A 20 -9.84 13.38 -0.42
CA TYR A 20 -10.07 13.71 -1.83
C TYR A 20 -9.59 15.13 -2.19
N ASP A 21 -9.91 16.11 -1.33
CA ASP A 21 -9.53 17.52 -1.54
C ASP A 21 -8.00 17.70 -1.45
N ALA A 22 -7.31 16.99 -0.55
CA ALA A 22 -5.84 17.03 -0.43
C ALA A 22 -5.16 16.43 -1.68
N GLU A 23 -5.64 15.29 -2.17
CA GLU A 23 -5.14 14.69 -3.41
C GLU A 23 -5.43 15.58 -4.62
N LYS A 24 -6.62 16.18 -4.72
CA LYS A 24 -6.94 17.15 -5.78
C LYS A 24 -6.04 18.39 -5.75
N GLN A 25 -5.71 18.89 -4.55
CA GLN A 25 -4.78 19.99 -4.36
C GLN A 25 -3.37 19.62 -4.86
N MET A 26 -2.87 18.43 -4.51
CA MET A 26 -1.57 17.95 -4.98
C MET A 26 -1.56 17.74 -6.51
N ALA A 27 -2.62 17.17 -7.07
CA ALA A 27 -2.77 17.03 -8.53
C ALA A 27 -2.74 18.37 -9.26
N PHE A 28 -3.31 19.43 -8.67
CA PHE A 28 -3.23 20.80 -9.20
C PHE A 28 -1.78 21.29 -9.24
N TYR A 29 -1.00 21.11 -8.17
CA TYR A 29 0.41 21.51 -8.15
C TYR A 29 1.25 20.73 -9.17
N LEU A 30 1.05 19.40 -9.26
CA LEU A 30 1.74 18.57 -10.25
C LEU A 30 1.38 18.96 -11.68
N ARG A 31 0.13 19.30 -11.96
CA ARG A 31 -0.30 19.78 -13.28
C ARG A 31 0.37 21.11 -13.62
N ARG A 32 0.43 22.03 -12.68
CA ARG A 32 1.07 23.33 -12.87
C ARG A 32 2.57 23.19 -13.17
N ALA A 33 3.25 22.27 -12.46
CA ALA A 33 4.69 22.03 -12.63
C ALA A 33 5.02 21.24 -13.90
N PHE A 34 4.25 20.20 -14.21
CA PHE A 34 4.61 19.20 -15.22
C PHE A 34 3.58 19.01 -16.35
N GLY A 35 2.53 19.82 -16.40
CA GLY A 35 1.46 19.67 -17.39
C GLY A 35 1.96 19.70 -18.83
N GLU A 36 2.95 20.55 -19.12
CA GLU A 36 3.54 20.76 -20.45
C GLU A 36 4.89 20.03 -20.64
N ALA A 37 5.37 19.31 -19.63
CA ALA A 37 6.63 18.56 -19.73
C ALA A 37 6.49 17.38 -20.72
N ASN A 38 7.51 17.16 -21.55
CA ASN A 38 7.49 16.11 -22.57
C ASN A 38 8.07 14.77 -22.07
N ASP A 39 8.88 14.79 -21.00
CA ASP A 39 9.62 13.66 -20.46
C ASP A 39 9.34 13.39 -18.97
N ILE A 40 8.28 14.03 -18.45
CA ILE A 40 7.75 13.82 -17.11
C ILE A 40 6.27 13.46 -17.23
N PHE A 41 5.90 12.30 -16.69
CA PHE A 41 4.58 11.70 -16.80
C PHE A 41 3.96 11.56 -15.42
N VAL A 42 2.80 12.16 -15.21
CA VAL A 42 2.08 12.15 -13.93
C VAL A 42 0.86 11.25 -14.04
N PHE A 43 0.72 10.33 -13.09
CA PHE A 43 -0.42 9.45 -12.92
C PHE A 43 -1.05 9.74 -11.56
N ASN A 44 -2.26 10.24 -11.55
CA ASN A 44 -3.02 10.47 -10.32
C ASN A 44 -3.90 9.26 -10.04
N ASP A 45 -3.92 8.80 -8.77
CA ASP A 45 -4.78 7.71 -8.31
C ASP A 45 -4.55 6.41 -9.09
N ILE A 46 -3.30 5.94 -9.14
CA ILE A 46 -2.94 4.72 -9.85
C ILE A 46 -2.86 3.54 -8.86
N ARG A 47 -3.49 2.42 -9.20
CA ARG A 47 -3.55 1.23 -8.34
C ARG A 47 -3.01 0.00 -9.06
N PHE A 48 -2.17 -0.74 -8.38
CA PHE A 48 -1.59 -1.98 -8.86
C PHE A 48 -1.93 -3.15 -7.95
N VAL A 49 -2.01 -4.34 -8.54
CA VAL A 49 -2.17 -5.59 -7.79
C VAL A 49 -1.07 -6.55 -8.22
N ARG A 50 -0.34 -7.11 -7.26
CA ARG A 50 0.69 -8.12 -7.50
C ARG A 50 0.58 -9.22 -6.45
N ASN A 51 0.42 -10.47 -6.86
CA ASN A 51 0.29 -11.64 -5.97
C ASN A 51 -0.77 -11.47 -4.86
N GLY A 52 -1.91 -10.85 -5.20
CA GLY A 52 -2.99 -10.60 -4.25
C GLY A 52 -2.76 -9.39 -3.31
N GLU A 53 -1.58 -8.79 -3.33
CA GLU A 53 -1.30 -7.53 -2.64
C GLU A 53 -1.63 -6.35 -3.55
N ALA A 54 -2.27 -5.31 -2.98
CA ALA A 54 -2.64 -4.12 -3.72
C ALA A 54 -1.97 -2.87 -3.13
N ALA A 55 -1.46 -2.01 -3.99
CA ALA A 55 -1.01 -0.67 -3.65
C ALA A 55 -1.78 0.36 -4.49
N GLN A 56 -2.32 1.37 -3.82
CA GLN A 56 -2.86 2.56 -4.46
C GLN A 56 -1.91 3.71 -4.16
N ILE A 57 -1.45 4.37 -5.20
CA ILE A 57 -0.49 5.48 -5.15
C ILE A 57 -1.27 6.75 -5.51
N ASP A 58 -1.32 7.71 -4.59
CA ASP A 58 -2.07 8.94 -4.81
C ASP A 58 -1.55 9.70 -6.04
N HIS A 59 -0.21 9.85 -6.14
CA HIS A 59 0.43 10.43 -7.32
C HIS A 59 1.76 9.74 -7.61
N LEU A 60 1.92 9.27 -8.83
CA LEU A 60 3.14 8.70 -9.36
C LEU A 60 3.69 9.62 -10.45
N VAL A 61 4.93 10.05 -10.33
CA VAL A 61 5.63 10.86 -11.34
C VAL A 61 6.77 10.03 -11.92
N LEU A 62 6.63 9.62 -13.18
CA LEU A 62 7.69 8.99 -13.95
C LEU A 62 8.51 10.05 -14.66
N HIS A 63 9.81 10.02 -14.49
CA HIS A 63 10.76 10.91 -15.19
C HIS A 63 12.00 10.13 -15.63
N ARG A 64 12.90 10.77 -16.37
CA ARG A 64 14.03 10.08 -17.03
C ARG A 64 15.00 9.35 -16.08
N TYR A 65 14.95 9.58 -14.76
CA TYR A 65 15.84 8.92 -13.81
C TYR A 65 15.12 7.91 -12.90
N GLY A 66 13.81 7.89 -12.89
CA GLY A 66 13.04 7.02 -12.01
C GLY A 66 11.64 7.53 -11.73
N PHE A 67 11.24 7.44 -10.49
CA PHE A 67 9.88 7.69 -10.04
C PHE A 67 9.87 8.53 -8.77
N PHE A 68 8.89 9.43 -8.67
CA PHE A 68 8.45 9.96 -7.38
C PHE A 68 7.10 9.36 -7.04
N LEU A 69 6.99 8.80 -5.84
CA LEU A 69 5.73 8.40 -5.25
C LEU A 69 5.36 9.47 -4.23
N VAL A 70 4.21 10.09 -4.40
CA VAL A 70 3.72 11.15 -3.53
C VAL A 70 2.45 10.68 -2.84
N GLU A 71 2.50 10.58 -1.52
CA GLU A 71 1.37 10.26 -0.65
C GLU A 71 0.78 11.56 -0.12
N SER A 72 -0.48 11.84 -0.41
CA SER A 72 -1.18 13.05 0.03
C SER A 72 -1.79 12.86 1.41
N LYS A 73 -1.56 13.82 2.31
CA LYS A 73 -2.15 13.80 3.65
C LYS A 73 -2.94 15.07 3.93
N SER A 74 -4.26 14.90 4.03
CA SER A 74 -5.13 15.93 4.58
C SER A 74 -4.86 16.09 6.08
N VAL A 75 -4.39 17.25 6.49
CA VAL A 75 -4.09 17.56 7.88
C VAL A 75 -4.82 18.83 8.30
N THR A 76 -5.72 18.70 9.26
CA THR A 76 -6.25 19.84 10.01
C THR A 76 -5.51 19.91 11.34
N GLY A 77 -4.86 21.03 11.64
CA GLY A 77 -3.97 21.20 12.79
C GLY A 77 -2.52 20.82 12.48
N THR A 78 -1.87 20.09 13.38
CA THR A 78 -0.43 19.82 13.29
C THR A 78 -0.15 18.35 13.11
N ILE A 79 0.75 17.98 12.19
CA ILE A 79 1.39 16.69 12.13
C ILE A 79 2.74 16.77 12.86
N GLU A 80 2.99 15.82 13.73
CA GLU A 80 4.21 15.70 14.52
C GLU A 80 4.89 14.39 14.19
N VAL A 81 6.21 14.40 14.15
CA VAL A 81 7.04 13.21 13.95
C VAL A 81 8.16 13.19 15.01
N ASN A 82 8.36 12.05 15.65
CA ASN A 82 9.44 11.88 16.61
C ASN A 82 10.70 11.24 15.96
N LYS A 83 11.78 11.13 16.72
CA LYS A 83 13.06 10.54 16.27
C LYS A 83 12.96 9.08 15.81
N HIS A 84 11.89 8.38 16.13
CA HIS A 84 11.61 7.00 15.72
C HIS A 84 10.70 6.92 14.49
N LEU A 85 10.42 8.06 13.82
CA LEU A 85 9.50 8.19 12.69
C LEU A 85 8.07 7.73 13.03
N GLU A 86 7.66 7.88 14.28
CA GLU A 86 6.28 7.71 14.71
C GLU A 86 5.52 9.02 14.55
N PHE A 87 4.35 8.95 13.95
CA PHE A 87 3.54 10.09 13.57
C PHE A 87 2.35 10.28 14.49
N ALA A 88 2.03 11.53 14.80
CA ALA A 88 0.82 11.92 15.50
C ALA A 88 0.18 13.14 14.84
N ARG A 89 -1.15 13.25 14.96
CA ARG A 89 -1.91 14.46 14.64
C ARG A 89 -2.27 15.17 15.94
N ALA A 90 -2.05 16.48 15.98
CA ALA A 90 -2.46 17.33 17.08
C ALA A 90 -3.50 18.35 16.59
N TYR A 91 -4.62 18.47 17.31
CA TYR A 91 -5.66 19.44 17.07
C TYR A 91 -6.10 20.04 18.40
N GLY A 92 -5.80 21.31 18.62
CA GLY A 92 -5.94 21.95 19.93
C GLY A 92 -5.16 21.19 21.01
N ARG A 93 -5.84 20.71 22.05
CA ARG A 93 -5.25 19.89 23.13
C ARG A 93 -5.26 18.39 22.87
N GLN A 94 -5.92 17.96 21.82
CA GLN A 94 -6.02 16.53 21.48
C GLN A 94 -4.83 16.11 20.63
N ARG A 95 -4.25 14.94 20.96
CA ARG A 95 -3.16 14.31 20.22
C ARG A 95 -3.51 12.86 19.95
N LYS A 96 -3.42 12.43 18.70
CA LYS A 96 -3.74 11.06 18.26
C LYS A 96 -2.63 10.51 17.37
N GLY A 97 -2.12 9.33 17.72
CA GLY A 97 -1.18 8.60 16.88
C GLY A 97 -1.79 8.23 15.53
N MET A 98 -0.97 8.19 14.50
CA MET A 98 -1.37 7.76 13.15
C MET A 98 -0.32 6.82 12.55
N LYS A 99 -0.71 6.05 11.54
CA LYS A 99 0.23 5.24 10.76
C LYS A 99 1.27 6.16 10.12
N SER A 100 2.51 5.70 10.06
CA SER A 100 3.58 6.43 9.36
C SER A 100 3.26 6.54 7.86
N PRO A 101 3.07 7.73 7.31
CA PRO A 101 2.87 7.90 5.87
C PRO A 101 4.14 7.61 5.08
N ILE A 102 5.32 7.81 5.68
CA ILE A 102 6.61 7.43 5.07
C ILE A 102 6.69 5.91 4.90
N ALA A 103 6.28 5.14 5.91
CA ALA A 103 6.23 3.69 5.79
C ALA A 103 5.18 3.24 4.74
N GLN A 104 4.08 3.96 4.62
CA GLN A 104 3.04 3.68 3.63
C GLN A 104 3.59 3.85 2.20
N VAL A 105 4.19 5.01 1.89
CA VAL A 105 4.76 5.26 0.56
C VAL A 105 5.95 4.33 0.29
N GLY A 106 6.68 3.89 1.32
CA GLY A 106 7.72 2.86 1.20
C GLY A 106 7.16 1.53 0.69
N MET A 107 6.11 1.01 1.32
CA MET A 107 5.45 -0.23 0.86
C MET A 107 4.88 -0.13 -0.56
N GLN A 108 4.36 1.05 -0.93
CA GLN A 108 3.89 1.30 -2.30
C GLN A 108 5.05 1.24 -3.30
N ALA A 109 6.21 1.84 -2.95
CA ALA A 109 7.41 1.81 -3.78
C ALA A 109 7.98 0.38 -3.95
N ASP A 110 7.98 -0.42 -2.88
CA ASP A 110 8.44 -1.81 -2.90
C ASP A 110 7.58 -2.66 -3.85
N LEU A 111 6.24 -2.52 -3.77
CA LEU A 111 5.33 -3.24 -4.66
C LEU A 111 5.51 -2.79 -6.12
N LEU A 112 5.61 -1.48 -6.37
CA LEU A 112 5.82 -0.96 -7.72
C LEU A 112 7.16 -1.41 -8.29
N SER A 113 8.24 -1.36 -7.51
CA SER A 113 9.56 -1.86 -7.90
C SER A 113 9.52 -3.34 -8.28
N ALA A 114 8.86 -4.16 -7.46
CA ALA A 114 8.71 -5.58 -7.75
C ALA A 114 7.91 -5.83 -9.02
N LEU A 115 6.79 -5.11 -9.23
CA LEU A 115 5.96 -5.19 -10.43
C LEU A 115 6.73 -4.84 -11.70
N LEU A 116 7.50 -3.75 -11.67
CA LEU A 116 8.34 -3.32 -12.79
C LEU A 116 9.48 -4.31 -13.08
N ASN A 117 10.09 -4.89 -12.03
CA ASN A 117 11.16 -5.87 -12.19
C ASN A 117 10.66 -7.22 -12.72
N ASP A 118 9.40 -7.59 -12.51
CA ASP A 118 8.78 -8.76 -13.14
C ASP A 118 8.78 -8.63 -14.68
N GLN A 119 8.79 -7.40 -15.21
CA GLN A 119 8.75 -7.08 -16.64
C GLN A 119 10.03 -6.36 -17.14
N LYS A 120 11.12 -6.40 -16.39
CA LYS A 120 12.34 -5.64 -16.67
C LYS A 120 12.92 -5.94 -18.07
N GLU A 121 12.76 -7.13 -18.58
CA GLU A 121 13.28 -7.52 -19.91
C GLU A 121 12.57 -6.79 -21.06
N GLN A 122 11.31 -6.43 -20.86
CA GLN A 122 10.50 -5.68 -21.82
C GLN A 122 10.62 -4.16 -21.61
N LEU A 123 10.81 -3.74 -20.35
CA LEU A 123 10.80 -2.33 -19.95
C LEU A 123 12.19 -1.68 -19.99
N ARG A 124 13.24 -2.48 -19.87
CA ARG A 124 14.61 -2.00 -19.76
C ARG A 124 15.52 -2.65 -20.79
N ARG A 125 16.39 -1.84 -21.38
CA ARG A 125 17.43 -2.36 -22.27
C ARG A 125 18.49 -3.16 -21.50
N LYS A 126 19.16 -4.06 -22.19
CA LYS A 126 20.40 -4.66 -21.73
C LYS A 126 21.54 -3.64 -21.84
N VAL A 127 22.41 -3.61 -20.86
CA VAL A 127 23.61 -2.75 -20.79
C VAL A 127 24.87 -3.60 -20.99
N MET A 128 26.04 -2.97 -21.02
CA MET A 128 27.34 -3.62 -21.24
C MET A 128 27.31 -4.56 -22.46
N LEU A 129 27.05 -3.98 -23.65
CA LEU A 129 26.99 -4.70 -24.94
C LEU A 129 25.94 -5.83 -24.97
N GLY A 130 24.85 -5.66 -24.24
CA GLY A 130 23.77 -6.64 -24.21
C GLY A 130 23.94 -7.81 -23.21
N MET A 131 25.00 -7.78 -22.40
CA MET A 131 25.29 -8.86 -21.44
C MET A 131 24.49 -8.77 -20.14
N ILE A 132 24.17 -7.56 -19.66
CA ILE A 132 23.55 -7.36 -18.36
C ILE A 132 22.15 -6.74 -18.53
N GLN A 133 21.14 -7.40 -17.98
CA GLN A 133 19.78 -6.87 -17.92
C GLN A 133 19.70 -5.75 -16.89
N ALA A 134 19.35 -4.53 -17.33
CA ALA A 134 19.08 -3.43 -16.40
C ALA A 134 17.81 -3.71 -15.59
N TYR A 135 17.79 -3.29 -14.34
CA TYR A 135 16.69 -3.48 -13.41
C TYR A 135 16.24 -2.14 -12.77
N PHE A 136 15.17 -2.17 -11.99
CA PHE A 136 14.69 -1.03 -11.24
C PHE A 136 15.14 -1.16 -9.79
N GLY A 137 16.27 -0.52 -9.44
CA GLY A 137 16.80 -0.48 -8.07
C GLY A 137 16.07 0.53 -7.19
N GLU A 138 16.24 0.41 -5.87
CA GLU A 138 15.59 1.28 -4.87
C GLU A 138 15.92 2.76 -5.08
N GLU A 139 17.11 3.08 -5.58
CA GLU A 139 17.60 4.44 -5.85
C GLU A 139 16.77 5.17 -6.92
N ARG A 140 15.89 4.47 -7.64
CA ARG A 140 15.00 5.04 -8.65
C ARG A 140 13.63 5.45 -8.12
N PHE A 141 13.35 5.18 -6.83
CA PHE A 141 12.04 5.42 -6.22
C PHE A 141 12.16 6.46 -5.11
N ASP A 142 12.06 7.73 -5.49
CA ASP A 142 11.97 8.84 -4.54
C ASP A 142 10.57 8.86 -3.91
N LYS A 143 10.50 9.18 -2.63
CA LYS A 143 9.27 9.13 -1.82
C LYS A 143 8.99 10.48 -1.21
N LEU A 144 7.74 10.95 -1.31
CA LEU A 144 7.29 12.19 -0.69
C LEU A 144 5.96 11.98 0.03
N VAL A 145 5.81 12.66 1.14
CA VAL A 145 4.55 12.81 1.87
C VAL A 145 4.14 14.27 1.82
N ALA A 146 3.14 14.57 1.02
CA ALA A 146 2.63 15.92 0.79
C ALA A 146 1.53 16.26 1.79
N VAL A 147 1.82 17.14 2.73
CA VAL A 147 0.84 17.65 3.71
C VAL A 147 0.07 18.81 3.08
N SER A 148 -1.27 18.76 3.15
CA SER A 148 -2.16 19.83 2.65
C SER A 148 -1.77 21.22 3.17
N ASP A 149 -2.10 22.27 2.44
CA ASP A 149 -1.69 23.66 2.75
C ASP A 149 -2.17 24.14 4.12
N SER A 150 -3.33 23.65 4.56
CA SER A 150 -3.89 23.97 5.89
C SER A 150 -3.19 23.30 7.06
N GLY A 151 -2.42 22.23 6.81
CA GLY A 151 -1.71 21.48 7.85
C GLY A 151 -0.40 22.17 8.27
N VAL A 152 -0.04 22.04 9.54
CA VAL A 152 1.25 22.48 10.09
C VAL A 152 2.13 21.28 10.31
N ILE A 153 3.41 21.35 9.92
CA ILE A 153 4.41 20.31 10.20
C ILE A 153 5.25 20.75 11.38
N ASN A 154 5.20 20.01 12.49
CA ASN A 154 6.07 20.22 13.64
C ASN A 154 7.37 19.41 13.46
N ARG A 155 8.46 20.09 13.14
CA ARG A 155 9.77 19.50 12.86
C ARG A 155 10.71 19.41 14.08
N LYS A 156 10.23 19.76 15.28
CA LYS A 156 11.08 19.79 16.50
C LYS A 156 11.61 18.42 16.90
N GLY A 157 10.84 17.35 16.67
CA GLY A 157 11.24 15.99 17.05
C GLY A 157 12.10 15.30 16.00
N CYS A 158 11.80 15.52 14.74
CA CYS A 158 12.50 14.99 13.58
C CYS A 158 12.05 15.76 12.34
N ASP A 159 12.94 15.90 11.36
CA ASP A 159 12.67 16.55 10.08
C ASP A 159 13.02 15.61 8.92
N PRO A 160 12.18 14.60 8.63
CA PRO A 160 12.43 13.72 7.51
C PRO A 160 12.28 14.48 6.18
N ALA A 161 13.23 14.27 5.27
CA ALA A 161 13.27 14.96 3.98
C ALA A 161 12.04 14.64 3.10
N GLU A 162 11.43 13.46 3.31
CA GLU A 162 10.25 13.01 2.60
C GLU A 162 8.97 13.78 2.99
N LEU A 163 8.96 14.44 4.16
CA LEU A 163 7.78 15.13 4.66
C LEU A 163 7.78 16.61 4.23
N VAL A 164 6.97 16.95 3.26
CA VAL A 164 6.90 18.29 2.68
C VAL A 164 5.48 18.86 2.68
N LYS A 165 5.35 20.15 2.43
CA LYS A 165 4.05 20.78 2.14
C LYS A 165 3.67 20.51 0.68
N ALA A 166 2.39 20.42 0.39
CA ALA A 166 1.89 20.13 -0.97
C ALA A 166 2.33 21.15 -2.03
N ASP A 167 2.53 22.41 -1.63
CA ASP A 167 3.03 23.48 -2.51
C ASP A 167 4.54 23.38 -2.85
N ARG A 168 5.27 22.46 -2.17
CA ARG A 168 6.72 22.26 -2.38
C ARG A 168 7.03 21.22 -3.48
N VAL A 169 6.26 21.22 -4.56
CA VAL A 169 6.49 20.39 -5.77
C VAL A 169 7.88 20.67 -6.38
N THR A 170 8.43 21.86 -6.17
CA THR A 170 9.79 22.23 -6.59
C THR A 170 10.87 21.27 -6.13
N SER A 171 10.67 20.53 -5.04
CA SER A 171 11.61 19.49 -4.58
C SER A 171 11.79 18.34 -5.58
N ILE A 172 10.75 18.04 -6.38
CA ILE A 172 10.80 17.06 -7.48
C ILE A 172 11.66 17.63 -8.62
N GLU A 173 11.40 18.87 -9.02
CA GLU A 173 12.16 19.57 -10.08
C GLU A 173 13.64 19.70 -9.71
N GLU A 174 13.93 20.09 -8.47
CA GLU A 174 15.30 20.22 -7.94
C GLU A 174 16.05 18.88 -7.98
N THR A 175 15.39 17.78 -7.66
CA THR A 175 16.01 16.45 -7.71
C THR A 175 16.30 16.02 -9.14
N ILE A 176 15.37 16.22 -10.08
CA ILE A 176 15.58 15.93 -11.50
C ILE A 176 16.73 16.77 -12.05
N ALA A 177 16.71 18.08 -11.78
CA ALA A 177 17.77 19.00 -12.23
C ALA A 177 19.14 18.67 -11.62
N ARG A 178 19.20 18.20 -10.38
CA ARG A 178 20.44 17.74 -9.74
C ARG A 178 21.00 16.51 -10.45
N ARG A 179 20.17 15.54 -10.80
CA ARG A 179 20.57 14.35 -11.57
C ARG A 179 20.99 14.68 -12.99
N ASP A 180 20.41 15.70 -13.62
CA ASP A 180 20.86 16.20 -14.92
C ASP A 180 22.28 16.81 -14.85
N LYS A 181 22.59 17.53 -13.80
CA LYS A 181 23.91 18.19 -13.61
C LYS A 181 25.04 17.21 -13.32
N THR A 182 24.74 16.01 -12.77
CA THR A 182 25.78 15.01 -12.46
C THR A 182 26.37 14.34 -13.70
N LYS A 183 25.73 14.44 -14.86
CA LYS A 183 26.17 13.88 -16.15
C LYS A 183 27.35 14.56 -16.83
N GLY A 184 27.86 15.67 -16.28
CA GLY A 184 29.04 16.34 -16.83
C GLY A 184 30.33 15.59 -16.52
N VAL A 185 31.38 15.82 -17.33
CA VAL A 185 32.72 15.23 -17.35
C VAL A 185 33.44 15.12 -15.96
N SER A 186 32.84 15.58 -14.89
CA SER A 186 33.45 15.66 -13.58
C SER A 186 32.92 14.66 -12.54
N GLY A 187 32.04 13.71 -12.90
CA GLY A 187 31.46 12.76 -11.94
C GLY A 187 32.50 11.97 -11.17
N ALA A 188 33.49 11.40 -11.87
CA ALA A 188 34.60 10.68 -11.25
C ALA A 188 35.49 11.57 -10.37
N LEU A 189 35.76 12.81 -10.80
CA LEU A 189 36.58 13.76 -10.06
C LEU A 189 35.85 14.29 -8.82
N ARG A 190 34.55 14.60 -8.95
CA ARG A 190 33.71 14.98 -7.80
C ARG A 190 33.60 13.87 -6.78
N PHE A 191 33.49 12.63 -7.23
CA PHE A 191 33.41 11.46 -6.36
C PHE A 191 34.72 11.26 -5.59
N ALA A 192 35.88 11.44 -6.24
CA ALA A 192 37.20 11.29 -5.63
C ALA A 192 37.49 12.35 -4.56
N LEU A 193 36.86 13.53 -4.66
CA LEU A 193 37.06 14.65 -3.73
C LEU A 193 35.96 14.80 -2.67
N ALA A 194 34.93 13.97 -2.70
CA ALA A 194 33.77 14.07 -1.82
C ALA A 194 33.98 13.34 -0.48
N ASP A 195 33.44 13.89 0.59
CA ASP A 195 33.30 13.19 1.86
C ASP A 195 32.29 12.03 1.78
N LYS A 196 32.17 11.19 2.83
CA LYS A 196 31.30 10.02 2.83
C LYS A 196 29.82 10.35 2.55
N LYS A 197 29.31 11.48 3.05
CA LYS A 197 27.91 11.90 2.87
C LYS A 197 27.66 12.36 1.45
N THR A 198 28.54 13.18 0.93
CA THR A 198 28.52 13.70 -0.44
C THR A 198 28.73 12.57 -1.46
N SER A 199 29.62 11.61 -1.17
CA SER A 199 29.86 10.43 -2.02
C SER A 199 28.63 9.53 -2.11
N LYS A 200 27.87 9.36 -1.01
CA LYS A 200 26.61 8.62 -1.02
C LYS A 200 25.56 9.33 -1.90
N GLN A 201 25.40 10.65 -1.73
CA GLN A 201 24.47 11.45 -2.51
C GLN A 201 24.84 11.45 -4.01
N LEU A 202 26.13 11.54 -4.35
CA LEU A 202 26.59 11.47 -5.73
C LEU A 202 26.28 10.12 -6.39
N LYS A 203 26.34 9.01 -5.64
CA LYS A 203 25.91 7.69 -6.15
C LYS A 203 24.42 7.59 -6.40
N GLU A 204 23.60 8.18 -5.52
CA GLU A 204 22.15 8.24 -5.67
C GLU A 204 21.75 9.14 -6.85
N ASP A 205 22.53 10.17 -7.13
CA ASP A 205 22.29 11.11 -8.24
C ASP A 205 22.88 10.62 -9.59
N ASP A 206 23.86 9.70 -9.58
CA ASP A 206 24.51 9.18 -10.80
C ASP A 206 23.73 7.99 -11.40
N LEU A 207 22.45 8.22 -11.65
CA LEU A 207 21.57 7.22 -12.27
C LEU A 207 21.58 7.38 -13.80
N PRO A 208 21.83 6.28 -14.56
CA PRO A 208 21.68 6.32 -16.00
C PRO A 208 20.22 6.60 -16.36
N ALA A 209 20.04 7.61 -17.24
CA ALA A 209 18.70 7.97 -17.69
C ALA A 209 18.03 6.83 -18.46
N PHE A 210 16.72 6.73 -18.33
CA PHE A 210 15.90 5.98 -19.27
C PHE A 210 16.00 6.60 -20.65
N THR A 211 16.03 5.78 -21.68
CA THR A 211 15.82 6.24 -23.05
C THR A 211 14.37 6.63 -23.26
N ASN A 212 14.08 7.39 -24.34
CA ASN A 212 12.71 7.71 -24.69
C ASN A 212 11.85 6.44 -24.90
N GLY A 213 12.40 5.42 -25.53
CA GLY A 213 11.70 4.13 -25.70
C GLY A 213 11.43 3.41 -24.38
N GLU A 214 12.37 3.44 -23.43
CA GLU A 214 12.13 2.89 -22.08
C GLU A 214 11.05 3.70 -21.36
N LEU A 215 11.06 5.03 -21.43
CA LEU A 215 10.03 5.89 -20.83
C LEU A 215 8.64 5.60 -21.40
N ASP A 216 8.54 5.45 -22.74
CA ASP A 216 7.27 5.13 -23.40
C ASP A 216 6.75 3.73 -23.04
N SER A 217 7.66 2.75 -22.99
CA SER A 217 7.32 1.38 -22.57
C SER A 217 6.85 1.34 -21.13
N ILE A 218 7.57 2.01 -20.22
CA ILE A 218 7.20 2.09 -18.79
C ILE A 218 5.86 2.80 -18.62
N ARG A 219 5.67 3.95 -19.30
CA ARG A 219 4.40 4.69 -19.27
C ARG A 219 3.22 3.84 -19.71
N SER A 220 3.36 3.14 -20.83
CA SER A 220 2.33 2.26 -21.38
C SER A 220 2.05 1.09 -20.46
N PHE A 221 3.07 0.45 -19.91
CA PHE A 221 2.93 -0.63 -18.94
C PHE A 221 2.19 -0.19 -17.68
N LEU A 222 2.52 0.97 -17.10
CA LEU A 222 1.85 1.50 -15.92
C LEU A 222 0.36 1.71 -16.16
N LEU A 223 -0.02 2.26 -17.32
CA LEU A 223 -1.44 2.44 -17.69
C LEU A 223 -2.16 1.11 -17.84
N GLN A 224 -1.56 0.13 -18.50
CA GLN A 224 -2.15 -1.20 -18.72
C GLN A 224 -2.26 -2.00 -17.43
N SER A 225 -1.34 -1.82 -16.50
CA SER A 225 -1.32 -2.51 -15.21
C SER A 225 -2.23 -1.87 -14.17
N HIS A 226 -2.82 -0.70 -14.47
CA HIS A 226 -3.76 -0.05 -13.56
C HIS A 226 -5.01 -0.92 -13.36
N THR A 227 -5.32 -1.20 -12.10
CA THR A 227 -6.51 -1.96 -11.70
C THR A 227 -7.42 -1.06 -10.86
N PRO A 228 -8.48 -0.47 -11.43
CA PRO A 228 -9.38 0.40 -10.69
C PRO A 228 -9.95 -0.28 -9.44
N TYR A 229 -10.16 0.48 -8.39
CA TYR A 229 -10.87 -0.02 -7.22
C TYR A 229 -12.35 -0.12 -7.54
N VAL A 230 -12.84 -1.35 -7.67
CA VAL A 230 -14.29 -1.61 -7.81
C VAL A 230 -14.86 -1.69 -6.40
N GLN A 231 -15.70 -0.73 -6.02
CA GLN A 231 -16.45 -0.84 -4.79
C GLN A 231 -17.39 -2.07 -4.90
N PRO A 232 -17.40 -2.96 -3.89
CA PRO A 232 -18.43 -3.99 -3.85
C PRO A 232 -19.80 -3.29 -3.85
N PRO A 233 -20.79 -3.82 -4.57
CA PRO A 233 -22.13 -3.24 -4.59
C PRO A 233 -22.62 -3.05 -3.15
N PRO A 234 -23.35 -1.96 -2.85
CA PRO A 234 -23.92 -1.78 -1.52
C PRO A 234 -24.79 -3.00 -1.23
N VAL A 235 -24.53 -3.64 -0.09
CA VAL A 235 -25.39 -4.72 0.41
C VAL A 235 -26.72 -4.04 0.71
N VAL A 236 -27.69 -4.19 -0.18
CA VAL A 236 -29.06 -3.78 0.06
C VAL A 236 -29.53 -4.68 1.21
N ALA A 237 -29.63 -4.12 2.39
CA ALA A 237 -30.29 -4.80 3.49
C ALA A 237 -31.75 -4.94 3.05
N GLU A 238 -32.13 -6.16 2.65
CA GLU A 238 -33.52 -6.49 2.51
C GLU A 238 -34.20 -6.25 3.87
N THR A 239 -34.98 -5.20 3.94
CA THR A 239 -35.88 -4.94 5.06
C THR A 239 -36.94 -6.03 5.06
N VAL A 240 -36.63 -7.12 5.77
CA VAL A 240 -37.69 -8.09 6.14
C VAL A 240 -38.55 -7.38 7.16
N SER A 241 -39.72 -6.93 6.71
CA SER A 241 -40.77 -6.44 7.60
C SER A 241 -41.14 -7.56 8.59
N PRO A 242 -41.27 -7.28 9.88
CA PRO A 242 -41.68 -8.29 10.84
C PRO A 242 -43.13 -8.65 10.58
N GLN A 243 -43.35 -9.81 9.98
CA GLN A 243 -44.72 -10.43 10.00
C GLN A 243 -44.97 -10.89 11.44
N SER A 244 -46.09 -10.38 11.97
CA SER A 244 -46.67 -10.72 13.24
C SER A 244 -46.93 -12.24 13.35
N THR A 245 -46.25 -12.91 14.27
CA THR A 245 -46.52 -14.27 14.66
C THR A 245 -47.73 -14.32 15.62
N PRO A 246 -48.70 -15.21 15.41
CA PRO A 246 -49.72 -15.50 16.43
C PRO A 246 -49.16 -16.41 17.52
N PRO A 247 -49.76 -16.41 18.76
CA PRO A 247 -49.18 -17.13 19.91
C PRO A 247 -49.44 -18.64 19.81
N PRO A 248 -48.54 -19.47 20.46
CA PRO A 248 -48.65 -20.92 20.36
C PRO A 248 -49.69 -21.48 21.31
N PRO A 249 -50.38 -22.57 20.92
CA PRO A 249 -51.12 -23.41 21.89
C PRO A 249 -50.24 -24.44 22.53
N ALA A 250 -50.58 -24.78 23.78
CA ALA A 250 -49.84 -25.64 24.66
C ALA A 250 -50.03 -27.14 24.37
N SER A 251 -48.96 -27.89 24.71
CA SER A 251 -48.78 -29.28 25.18
C SER A 251 -49.36 -30.45 24.35
N SER A 252 -48.55 -31.42 23.96
CA SER A 252 -48.34 -32.71 24.68
C SER A 252 -47.57 -33.71 23.81
N ALA A 253 -46.59 -34.34 24.50
CA ALA A 253 -46.15 -35.74 24.44
C ALA A 253 -45.75 -36.45 23.12
N SER A 254 -44.46 -36.90 23.15
CA SER A 254 -43.95 -38.23 22.78
C SER A 254 -44.08 -38.74 21.35
N ALA A 255 -42.94 -38.87 20.66
CA ALA A 255 -42.47 -40.14 20.02
C ALA A 255 -41.11 -39.93 19.29
N ARG A 256 -40.31 -40.99 19.30
CA ARG A 256 -38.93 -41.17 18.82
C ARG A 256 -38.82 -41.21 17.28
N PRO A 257 -37.62 -41.34 16.68
CA PRO A 257 -37.13 -40.46 15.62
C PRO A 257 -37.21 -41.14 14.25
N VAL A 258 -37.41 -40.31 13.22
CA VAL A 258 -37.16 -40.68 11.81
C VAL A 258 -36.04 -39.77 11.30
N ALA A 259 -35.04 -40.38 10.72
CA ALA A 259 -33.91 -39.72 10.08
C ALA A 259 -34.38 -38.91 8.89
N VAL A 260 -34.14 -37.61 8.92
CA VAL A 260 -34.23 -36.73 7.74
C VAL A 260 -32.84 -36.26 7.40
N GLN A 261 -32.44 -36.58 6.20
CA GLN A 261 -31.21 -36.17 5.58
C GLN A 261 -31.07 -34.64 5.63
N ALA A 262 -29.99 -34.16 6.26
CA ALA A 262 -29.61 -32.76 6.23
C ALA A 262 -29.21 -32.38 4.81
N VAL A 263 -29.97 -31.46 4.22
CA VAL A 263 -29.55 -30.70 3.05
C VAL A 263 -28.33 -29.88 3.49
N ARG A 264 -27.18 -30.19 2.92
CA ARG A 264 -25.95 -29.44 3.08
C ARG A 264 -26.17 -28.03 2.55
N GLU A 265 -26.32 -27.04 3.43
CA GLU A 265 -26.04 -25.67 3.08
C GLU A 265 -24.57 -25.58 2.66
N THR A 266 -24.36 -25.14 1.43
CA THR A 266 -23.04 -24.92 0.87
C THR A 266 -22.34 -23.82 1.66
N ALA A 267 -21.49 -24.22 2.58
CA ALA A 267 -20.53 -23.32 3.19
C ALA A 267 -19.65 -22.74 2.08
N VAL A 268 -19.70 -21.43 1.90
CA VAL A 268 -18.78 -20.72 1.04
C VAL A 268 -17.39 -20.87 1.66
N SER A 269 -16.62 -21.85 1.15
CA SER A 269 -15.24 -22.07 1.56
C SER A 269 -14.38 -20.92 1.02
N TYR A 270 -13.69 -20.25 1.95
CA TYR A 270 -12.55 -19.45 1.58
C TYR A 270 -11.45 -20.38 1.07
N PRO A 271 -10.86 -20.16 -0.10
CA PRO A 271 -9.64 -20.84 -0.48
C PRO A 271 -8.48 -20.13 0.24
N ALA A 272 -8.28 -20.44 1.50
CA ALA A 272 -7.07 -20.06 2.20
C ALA A 272 -6.11 -21.24 2.11
N THR A 273 -5.40 -21.37 1.03
CA THR A 273 -4.14 -22.09 1.03
C THR A 273 -3.18 -21.26 1.87
N HIS A 274 -3.10 -21.59 3.17
CA HIS A 274 -2.12 -20.94 4.04
C HIS A 274 -0.73 -21.45 3.64
N CYS A 275 0.12 -20.55 3.16
CA CYS A 275 1.49 -20.87 2.78
C CYS A 275 2.49 -19.91 3.43
N CYS A 276 3.73 -20.34 3.53
CA CYS A 276 4.83 -19.51 3.97
C CYS A 276 5.06 -18.35 2.99
N ARG A 277 5.11 -17.11 3.46
CA ARG A 277 5.37 -15.92 2.63
C ARG A 277 6.78 -15.87 2.04
N HIS A 278 7.71 -16.69 2.56
CA HIS A 278 9.11 -16.65 2.14
C HIS A 278 9.49 -17.74 1.13
N CYS A 279 9.00 -18.96 1.30
CA CYS A 279 9.31 -20.08 0.41
C CYS A 279 8.08 -20.71 -0.23
N GLN A 280 6.89 -20.18 0.04
CA GLN A 280 5.61 -20.57 -0.56
C GLN A 280 5.17 -22.02 -0.27
N THR A 281 5.84 -22.72 0.64
CA THR A 281 5.43 -24.05 1.07
C THR A 281 4.16 -23.97 1.93
N ASP A 282 3.33 -25.00 1.91
CA ASP A 282 2.20 -25.23 2.80
C ASP A 282 2.60 -25.98 4.10
N SER A 283 3.88 -26.39 4.20
CA SER A 283 4.47 -27.02 5.38
C SER A 283 4.68 -26.00 6.50
N ILE A 284 3.59 -25.64 7.17
CA ILE A 284 3.55 -24.61 8.21
C ILE A 284 2.80 -25.10 9.45
N GLU A 285 3.12 -24.55 10.61
CA GLU A 285 2.41 -24.74 11.86
C GLU A 285 2.01 -23.41 12.51
N VAL A 286 0.91 -23.36 13.25
CA VAL A 286 0.56 -22.19 14.04
C VAL A 286 1.24 -22.26 15.40
N ALA A 287 2.04 -21.25 15.70
CA ALA A 287 2.72 -21.06 16.98
C ALA A 287 2.26 -19.77 17.67
N TYR A 288 2.56 -19.62 18.96
CA TYR A 288 2.25 -18.44 19.76
C TYR A 288 3.53 -17.79 20.29
N GLY A 289 3.66 -16.49 20.18
CA GLY A 289 4.82 -15.74 20.65
C GLY A 289 4.47 -14.37 21.21
N LYS A 290 5.47 -13.55 21.46
CA LYS A 290 5.36 -12.21 22.08
C LYS A 290 4.30 -11.31 21.42
N TYR A 291 4.05 -11.48 20.13
CA TYR A 291 3.13 -10.65 19.33
C TYR A 291 1.84 -11.36 18.91
N GLY A 292 1.53 -12.53 19.53
CA GLY A 292 0.34 -13.33 19.25
C GLY A 292 0.62 -14.57 18.38
N TYR A 293 -0.42 -15.07 17.70
CA TYR A 293 -0.30 -16.25 16.84
C TYR A 293 0.36 -15.92 15.51
N TYR A 294 1.20 -16.84 15.00
CA TYR A 294 1.87 -16.73 13.71
C TYR A 294 2.04 -18.12 13.08
N PHE A 295 2.16 -18.18 11.76
CA PHE A 295 2.59 -19.38 11.05
C PHE A 295 4.11 -19.47 11.10
N LYS A 296 4.63 -20.58 11.59
CA LYS A 296 6.04 -20.95 11.53
C LYS A 296 6.22 -21.92 10.37
N CYS A 297 7.10 -21.61 9.45
CA CYS A 297 7.44 -22.50 8.35
C CYS A 297 8.36 -23.60 8.83
N LEU A 298 8.04 -24.85 8.51
CA LEU A 298 8.82 -26.01 8.89
C LEU A 298 10.05 -26.22 7.96
N GLU A 299 10.02 -25.62 6.76
CA GLU A 299 11.13 -25.73 5.80
C GLU A 299 12.14 -24.58 5.95
N CYS A 300 11.71 -23.32 5.84
CA CYS A 300 12.64 -22.20 5.91
C CYS A 300 12.78 -21.56 7.30
N SER A 301 12.10 -22.09 8.32
CA SER A 301 12.08 -21.62 9.71
C SER A 301 11.67 -20.15 9.92
N LYS A 302 11.16 -19.48 8.89
CA LYS A 302 10.69 -18.10 8.98
C LYS A 302 9.24 -18.03 9.42
N ASN A 303 8.89 -16.92 10.09
CA ASN A 303 7.58 -16.69 10.65
C ASN A 303 6.73 -15.79 9.75
N THR A 304 5.45 -16.15 9.57
CA THR A 304 4.45 -15.35 8.87
C THR A 304 3.37 -14.92 9.85
N LYS A 305 3.14 -13.62 9.98
CA LYS A 305 2.10 -13.08 10.87
C LYS A 305 0.72 -13.52 10.40
N ILE A 306 -0.13 -13.95 11.36
CA ILE A 306 -1.55 -14.21 11.11
C ILE A 306 -2.34 -12.94 11.43
N ASP A 307 -3.08 -12.44 10.46
CA ASP A 307 -3.89 -11.24 10.61
C ASP A 307 -5.24 -11.44 9.91
N PHE A 308 -6.29 -11.69 10.70
CA PHE A 308 -7.65 -11.83 10.19
C PHE A 308 -8.45 -10.57 10.44
N THR A 309 -8.98 -10.02 9.37
CA THR A 309 -9.98 -8.95 9.42
C THR A 309 -11.33 -9.53 8.99
N CYS A 310 -12.32 -9.42 9.86
CA CYS A 310 -13.68 -9.86 9.57
C CYS A 310 -14.28 -9.02 8.43
N ARG A 311 -15.27 -9.55 7.71
CA ARG A 311 -16.01 -8.81 6.67
C ARG A 311 -16.61 -7.50 7.15
N CYS A 312 -16.90 -7.37 8.46
CA CYS A 312 -17.34 -6.11 9.05
C CYS A 312 -16.22 -5.08 9.29
N GLY A 313 -14.99 -5.33 8.80
CA GLY A 313 -13.84 -4.45 8.94
C GLY A 313 -13.12 -4.50 10.29
N VAL A 314 -13.63 -5.28 11.25
CA VAL A 314 -13.05 -5.39 12.60
C VAL A 314 -12.06 -6.56 12.66
N LYS A 315 -10.92 -6.33 13.31
CA LYS A 315 -9.90 -7.36 13.52
C LYS A 315 -10.41 -8.48 14.40
N ALA A 316 -10.33 -9.72 13.93
CA ALA A 316 -10.78 -10.89 14.66
C ALA A 316 -9.74 -11.35 15.69
N LYS A 317 -10.22 -11.91 16.80
CA LYS A 317 -9.37 -12.56 17.82
C LYS A 317 -9.16 -14.03 17.45
N ILE A 318 -7.92 -14.49 17.56
CA ILE A 318 -7.58 -15.90 17.35
C ILE A 318 -7.60 -16.62 18.70
N SER A 319 -8.17 -17.81 18.70
CA SER A 319 -8.22 -18.73 19.84
C SER A 319 -7.77 -20.13 19.43
N LYS A 320 -7.22 -20.89 20.39
CA LYS A 320 -6.76 -22.27 20.22
C LYS A 320 -7.63 -23.21 21.07
N LYS A 321 -8.04 -24.35 20.50
CA LYS A 321 -8.66 -25.44 21.22
C LYS A 321 -8.02 -26.75 20.76
N GLY A 322 -7.19 -27.33 21.59
CA GLY A 322 -6.37 -28.50 21.21
C GLY A 322 -5.39 -28.11 20.08
N ARG A 323 -5.49 -28.74 18.92
CA ARG A 323 -4.70 -28.46 17.70
C ARG A 323 -5.40 -27.52 16.74
N GLU A 324 -6.68 -27.20 16.98
CA GLU A 324 -7.50 -26.35 16.13
C GLU A 324 -7.33 -24.87 16.48
N PHE A 325 -7.23 -24.05 15.45
CA PHE A 325 -7.18 -22.60 15.56
C PHE A 325 -8.41 -21.98 14.90
N ARG A 326 -9.07 -21.11 15.65
CA ARG A 326 -10.31 -20.45 15.26
C ARG A 326 -10.16 -18.93 15.40
N TRP A 327 -10.83 -18.21 14.55
CA TRP A 327 -10.97 -16.76 14.73
C TRP A 327 -12.40 -16.41 15.15
N LYS A 328 -12.56 -15.33 15.91
CA LYS A 328 -13.85 -14.77 16.32
C LYS A 328 -13.84 -13.26 16.22
N CYS A 329 -14.85 -12.69 15.56
CA CYS A 329 -15.07 -11.25 15.52
C CYS A 329 -15.88 -10.78 16.73
N ALA A 330 -15.35 -9.80 17.46
CA ALA A 330 -16.03 -9.25 18.62
C ALA A 330 -17.22 -8.36 18.27
N ALA A 331 -17.26 -7.79 17.06
CA ALA A 331 -18.30 -6.86 16.65
C ALA A 331 -19.54 -7.57 16.09
N CYS A 332 -19.39 -8.57 15.22
CA CYS A 332 -20.52 -9.23 14.56
C CYS A 332 -20.73 -10.69 15.01
N GLY A 333 -19.88 -11.21 15.92
CA GLY A 333 -20.00 -12.58 16.45
C GLY A 333 -19.55 -13.68 15.48
N ASN A 334 -19.23 -13.37 14.23
CA ASN A 334 -18.76 -14.35 13.26
C ASN A 334 -17.50 -15.05 13.75
N ASN A 335 -17.43 -16.35 13.58
CA ASN A 335 -16.28 -17.17 13.94
C ASN A 335 -16.14 -18.34 12.96
N ASP A 336 -14.90 -18.78 12.73
CA ASP A 336 -14.62 -19.96 11.91
C ASP A 336 -13.30 -20.60 12.31
N GLN A 337 -13.13 -21.86 11.93
CA GLN A 337 -11.87 -22.59 12.04
C GLN A 337 -11.05 -22.31 10.77
N PHE A 338 -9.77 -21.96 10.94
CA PHE A 338 -8.92 -21.62 9.81
C PHE A 338 -7.68 -22.52 9.68
N PHE A 339 -7.27 -23.21 10.75
CA PHE A 339 -6.10 -24.04 10.71
C PHE A 339 -6.14 -25.15 11.76
N THR A 340 -5.46 -26.28 11.47
CA THR A 340 -5.20 -27.36 12.42
C THR A 340 -3.75 -27.79 12.26
N ASN A 341 -2.97 -27.75 13.35
CA ASN A 341 -1.59 -28.27 13.33
C ASN A 341 -1.61 -29.80 13.15
N ALA A 342 -0.69 -30.30 12.33
CA ALA A 342 -0.45 -31.71 12.17
C ALA A 342 -0.01 -32.40 13.49
N GLU A 343 0.03 -33.74 13.51
CA GLU A 343 0.47 -34.50 14.68
C GLU A 343 1.94 -34.33 15.00
#